data_f5a9844794a1e0b96adea950b558fbf2
#
_entry.id   f5a9844794a1e0b96adea950b558fbf2
#
_cell.length_a   1.000
_cell.length_b   1.000
_cell.length_c   1.000
_cell.angle_alpha   90.00
_cell.angle_beta   90.00
_cell.angle_gamma   90.00
#
_symmetry.space_group_name_H-M   'P 1'
#
loop_
_entity.id
_entity.type
_entity.pdbx_description
1 polymer ?
#
loop_
_entity_poly.entity_id
_entity_poly.type
_entity_poly.pdbx_seq_one_letter_code
_entity_poly.pdbx_strand_id
1 'polypeptide(L)'
;MGKEALAMSRYFENELIEQIKDANDIVSVISEHVALKKRGKNYWGCCPFHNEKTPSFSVAPEKGFYYCFGCHASGNVIKFLMELEHLSFVEVLERLANRANIPLPEAKLSPEQRARDERRKKLYEASELAATFFHNCLTQTSIGKVGLDYLKKRGLTKDTIEKFKLGFAPDGWDKLYRAFHERGIDDSILLELNLVRKNQKGQFYDFFRNRIMFPIMDGKGRVVAFGGRVMDDSTPKYLNSPESAIFEKGKLLFAFDKAYKSIRQERQAILVEGYMDVISAHNHGVTNVVASLGTAYTRDHGNILMRQADEIVLAYDMDGAGRQAAARAIELLQNTDFKVRVLAMPDGKDPDDYVRNHGGQAFKDLVAKAVKPLDYLLSESLIKHDTNNTEGKQAVMADVFPYIANIDSQTQRDDALKTLALPLWLDNSSIFRYFRDYVKKGQIELVDTASTPLPTQDLPKGDAEKLLSLAFTDGEVLQHMMSYLPLEDFEKIEYRGIIEKIFTLFKQEGRLDDTAIQSVLSPSEYDIYSRLVVMSDDEYKVQVPGLIRKIRLHSLREQYKAHSIMADQLKRAGDSTFISELHKCQEIQNLIREWSK
;
A
#
# COMPACT_ATOMS: atom_id res chain seq x y z
N MET A 1 7.58 1.61 -6.30
CA MET A 1 7.60 2.73 -7.30
C MET A 1 8.91 3.53 -7.30
N GLY A 2 9.60 3.73 -6.19
CA GLY A 2 10.84 4.53 -6.17
C GLY A 2 12.01 3.99 -7.02
N LYS A 3 12.18 2.67 -7.13
CA LYS A 3 13.27 2.09 -7.96
C LYS A 3 12.94 2.09 -9.47
N GLU A 4 11.70 2.02 -9.86
CA GLU A 4 11.28 2.10 -11.27
C GLU A 4 11.28 3.56 -11.77
N ALA A 5 10.85 4.52 -10.97
CA ALA A 5 10.97 5.94 -11.29
C ALA A 5 12.44 6.37 -11.40
N LEU A 6 13.33 5.90 -10.50
CA LEU A 6 14.77 6.17 -10.56
C LEU A 6 15.46 5.49 -11.75
N ALA A 7 15.01 4.29 -12.14
CA ALA A 7 15.50 3.63 -13.35
C ALA A 7 15.02 4.34 -14.62
N MET A 8 13.85 5.00 -14.57
CA MET A 8 13.17 5.60 -15.72
C MET A 8 13.57 7.07 -15.96
N SER A 9 13.94 7.84 -14.93
CA SER A 9 14.54 9.19 -15.12
C SER A 9 15.88 9.17 -15.85
N ARG A 10 16.49 8.00 -16.02
CA ARG A 10 17.67 7.79 -16.86
C ARG A 10 17.38 7.67 -18.36
N TYR A 11 16.09 7.62 -18.76
CA TYR A 11 15.70 7.45 -20.17
C TYR A 11 15.61 8.77 -20.93
N PHE A 12 15.25 9.86 -20.22
CA PHE A 12 15.13 11.18 -20.82
C PHE A 12 15.92 12.17 -19.97
N GLU A 13 16.55 13.16 -20.60
CA GLU A 13 17.20 14.25 -19.89
C GLU A 13 16.14 15.03 -19.08
N ASN A 14 16.46 15.43 -17.86
CA ASN A 14 15.53 16.14 -16.99
C ASN A 14 14.98 17.41 -17.66
N GLU A 15 15.80 18.10 -18.44
CA GLU A 15 15.39 19.27 -19.23
C GLU A 15 14.26 18.96 -20.22
N LEU A 16 14.29 17.81 -20.87
CA LEU A 16 13.24 17.39 -21.79
C LEU A 16 11.94 17.05 -21.04
N ILE A 17 12.04 16.43 -19.88
CA ILE A 17 10.87 16.11 -19.03
C ILE A 17 10.20 17.42 -18.59
N GLU A 18 10.99 18.39 -18.11
CA GLU A 18 10.47 19.70 -17.72
C GLU A 18 9.88 20.45 -18.92
N GLN A 19 10.53 20.44 -20.06
CA GLN A 19 9.98 21.01 -21.31
C GLN A 19 8.63 20.41 -21.69
N ILE A 20 8.47 19.09 -21.56
CA ILE A 20 7.19 18.41 -21.83
C ILE A 20 6.14 18.80 -20.81
N LYS A 21 6.51 18.91 -19.52
CA LYS A 21 5.61 19.37 -18.45
C LYS A 21 5.12 20.79 -18.69
N ASP A 22 6.04 21.70 -18.98
CA ASP A 22 5.75 23.13 -19.21
C ASP A 22 4.86 23.34 -20.45
N ALA A 23 5.06 22.53 -21.49
CA ALA A 23 4.25 22.58 -22.69
C ALA A 23 2.85 21.98 -22.52
N ASN A 24 2.57 21.28 -21.40
CA ASN A 24 1.29 20.65 -21.11
C ASN A 24 0.68 21.26 -19.85
N ASP A 25 -0.05 22.38 -20.00
CA ASP A 25 -0.75 23.00 -18.89
C ASP A 25 -1.61 21.99 -18.12
N ILE A 26 -1.33 21.87 -16.82
CA ILE A 26 -1.98 20.88 -15.96
C ILE A 26 -3.50 21.03 -15.90
N VAL A 27 -4.01 22.27 -15.95
CA VAL A 27 -5.46 22.53 -15.96
C VAL A 27 -6.07 22.03 -17.25
N SER A 28 -5.41 22.29 -18.39
CA SER A 28 -5.86 21.84 -19.72
C SER A 28 -5.94 20.31 -19.77
N VAL A 29 -4.89 19.61 -19.34
CA VAL A 29 -4.86 18.14 -19.36
C VAL A 29 -5.90 17.55 -18.41
N ILE A 30 -5.99 18.04 -17.18
CA ILE A 30 -6.94 17.53 -16.19
C ILE A 30 -8.39 17.84 -16.58
N SER A 31 -8.65 18.98 -17.23
CA SER A 31 -9.99 19.35 -17.67
C SER A 31 -10.61 18.41 -18.72
N GLU A 32 -9.79 17.60 -19.40
CA GLU A 32 -10.29 16.54 -20.29
C GLU A 32 -11.00 15.41 -19.53
N HIS A 33 -10.69 15.26 -18.25
CA HIS A 33 -11.17 14.17 -17.41
C HIS A 33 -12.04 14.64 -16.24
N VAL A 34 -11.86 15.89 -15.80
CA VAL A 34 -12.50 16.45 -14.60
C VAL A 34 -13.09 17.81 -14.92
N ALA A 35 -14.36 18.01 -14.58
CA ALA A 35 -15.00 19.32 -14.70
C ALA A 35 -14.44 20.28 -13.62
N LEU A 36 -13.51 21.13 -14.00
CA LEU A 36 -12.83 22.08 -13.12
C LEU A 36 -13.53 23.44 -13.11
N LYS A 37 -13.64 24.06 -11.93
CA LYS A 37 -14.13 25.43 -11.74
C LYS A 37 -13.09 26.28 -11.01
N LYS A 38 -12.79 27.45 -11.52
CA LYS A 38 -11.82 28.37 -10.90
C LYS A 38 -12.36 28.91 -9.57
N ARG A 39 -11.54 28.83 -8.51
CA ARG A 39 -11.79 29.41 -7.20
C ARG A 39 -10.48 30.03 -6.67
N GLY A 40 -10.41 31.35 -6.65
CA GLY A 40 -9.16 32.07 -6.34
C GLY A 40 -8.07 31.78 -7.37
N LYS A 41 -6.88 31.44 -6.91
CA LYS A 41 -5.73 31.09 -7.77
C LYS A 41 -5.79 29.65 -8.31
N ASN A 42 -6.59 28.76 -7.70
CA ASN A 42 -6.65 27.33 -8.03
C ASN A 42 -7.96 26.97 -8.75
N TYR A 43 -7.96 25.78 -9.39
CA TYR A 43 -9.13 25.17 -9.98
C TYR A 43 -9.59 23.99 -9.10
N TRP A 44 -10.91 23.82 -8.99
CA TRP A 44 -11.54 22.82 -8.12
C TRP A 44 -12.53 21.96 -8.89
N GLY A 45 -12.56 20.67 -8.59
CA GLY A 45 -13.51 19.72 -9.17
C GLY A 45 -13.72 18.52 -8.25
N CYS A 46 -14.60 17.60 -8.66
CA CYS A 46 -14.70 16.30 -8.01
C CYS A 46 -13.53 15.43 -8.45
N CYS A 47 -12.94 14.75 -7.49
CA CYS A 47 -11.75 13.94 -7.72
C CYS A 47 -12.05 12.75 -8.66
N PRO A 48 -11.20 12.47 -9.66
CA PRO A 48 -11.37 11.31 -10.51
C PRO A 48 -10.86 10.02 -9.83
N PHE A 49 -10.14 10.14 -8.70
CA PHE A 49 -9.52 9.02 -8.01
C PHE A 49 -10.39 8.45 -6.88
N HIS A 50 -11.44 9.14 -6.42
CA HIS A 50 -12.43 8.63 -5.47
C HIS A 50 -13.83 9.19 -5.76
N ASN A 51 -14.85 8.56 -5.23
CA ASN A 51 -16.24 9.00 -5.46
C ASN A 51 -16.64 10.05 -4.43
N GLU A 52 -16.94 11.26 -4.91
CA GLU A 52 -17.39 12.37 -4.07
C GLU A 52 -18.47 13.22 -4.78
N LYS A 53 -19.29 13.92 -3.99
CA LYS A 53 -20.30 14.86 -4.51
C LYS A 53 -19.90 16.32 -4.33
N THR A 54 -18.95 16.59 -3.44
CA THR A 54 -18.44 17.93 -3.14
C THR A 54 -17.02 18.07 -3.64
N PRO A 55 -16.67 19.14 -4.39
CA PRO A 55 -15.34 19.30 -4.95
C PRO A 55 -14.25 19.36 -3.86
N SER A 56 -13.39 18.36 -3.79
CA SER A 56 -12.22 18.31 -2.92
C SER A 56 -10.89 18.23 -3.69
N PHE A 57 -10.94 18.13 -5.01
CA PHE A 57 -9.78 18.05 -5.88
C PHE A 57 -9.36 19.45 -6.33
N SER A 58 -8.17 19.88 -5.92
CA SER A 58 -7.59 21.20 -6.22
C SER A 58 -6.45 21.07 -7.20
N VAL A 59 -6.39 21.94 -8.21
CA VAL A 59 -5.31 22.05 -9.18
C VAL A 59 -4.74 23.47 -9.10
N ALA A 60 -3.45 23.57 -8.81
CA ALA A 60 -2.68 24.80 -8.74
C ALA A 60 -1.88 25.02 -10.04
N PRO A 61 -2.38 25.81 -11.01
CA PRO A 61 -1.74 25.94 -12.32
C PRO A 61 -0.35 26.52 -12.26
N GLU A 62 -0.13 27.56 -11.44
CA GLU A 62 1.18 28.23 -11.30
C GLU A 62 2.27 27.30 -10.74
N LYS A 63 1.87 26.22 -10.07
CA LYS A 63 2.78 25.25 -9.43
C LYS A 63 2.86 23.91 -10.20
N GLY A 64 2.02 23.72 -11.21
CA GLY A 64 1.93 22.48 -11.98
C GLY A 64 1.50 21.26 -11.15
N PHE A 65 0.76 21.45 -10.03
CA PHE A 65 0.39 20.40 -9.08
C PHE A 65 -1.11 20.28 -8.86
N TYR A 66 -1.57 19.06 -8.57
CA TYR A 66 -2.89 18.80 -8.04
C TYR A 66 -2.83 18.14 -6.67
N TYR A 67 -3.84 18.36 -5.86
CA TYR A 67 -4.05 17.70 -4.58
C TYR A 67 -5.55 17.48 -4.31
N CYS A 68 -5.90 16.29 -3.86
CA CYS A 68 -7.24 15.96 -3.41
C CYS A 68 -7.31 15.93 -1.88
N PHE A 69 -8.14 16.79 -1.28
CA PHE A 69 -8.33 16.85 0.18
C PHE A 69 -9.21 15.70 0.72
N GLY A 70 -9.84 14.92 -0.16
CA GLY A 70 -10.66 13.76 0.22
C GLY A 70 -9.86 12.46 0.29
N CYS A 71 -9.08 12.14 -0.76
CA CYS A 71 -8.34 10.87 -0.84
C CYS A 71 -6.82 11.05 -0.86
N HIS A 72 -6.32 12.28 -0.68
CA HIS A 72 -4.90 12.63 -0.66
C HIS A 72 -4.12 12.31 -1.94
N ALA A 73 -4.80 11.97 -3.05
CA ALA A 73 -4.15 11.83 -4.35
C ALA A 73 -3.51 13.15 -4.77
N SER A 74 -2.23 13.11 -5.15
CA SER A 74 -1.45 14.32 -5.39
C SER A 74 -0.36 14.08 -6.43
N GLY A 75 0.09 15.15 -7.11
CA GLY A 75 1.20 15.10 -8.05
C GLY A 75 1.13 16.13 -9.18
N ASN A 76 2.00 15.94 -10.16
CA ASN A 76 2.06 16.73 -11.38
C ASN A 76 1.21 16.09 -12.51
N VAL A 77 1.23 16.71 -13.69
CA VAL A 77 0.47 16.24 -14.87
C VAL A 77 0.84 14.81 -15.28
N ILE A 78 2.10 14.42 -15.16
CA ILE A 78 2.58 13.08 -15.51
C ILE A 78 1.98 12.06 -14.56
N LYS A 79 2.10 12.29 -13.25
CA LYS A 79 1.55 11.39 -12.21
C LYS A 79 0.03 11.28 -12.33
N PHE A 80 -0.67 12.38 -12.66
CA PHE A 80 -2.10 12.37 -12.88
C PHE A 80 -2.51 11.36 -13.96
N LEU A 81 -1.87 11.42 -15.14
CA LEU A 81 -2.18 10.51 -16.24
C LEU A 81 -1.75 9.08 -15.96
N MET A 82 -0.59 8.88 -15.28
CA MET A 82 -0.15 7.55 -14.87
C MET A 82 -1.18 6.86 -13.97
N GLU A 83 -1.75 7.59 -13.01
CA GLU A 83 -2.72 7.05 -12.05
C GLU A 83 -4.11 6.91 -12.64
N LEU A 84 -4.54 7.86 -13.48
CA LEU A 84 -5.87 7.85 -14.08
C LEU A 84 -6.02 6.78 -15.16
N GLU A 85 -5.02 6.66 -16.04
CA GLU A 85 -5.08 5.80 -17.22
C GLU A 85 -4.23 4.53 -17.07
N HIS A 86 -3.57 4.35 -15.90
CA HIS A 86 -2.70 3.21 -15.61
C HIS A 86 -1.53 3.05 -16.62
N LEU A 87 -1.04 4.17 -17.13
CA LEU A 87 0.08 4.21 -18.05
C LEU A 87 1.43 4.22 -17.31
N SER A 88 2.48 3.70 -17.95
CA SER A 88 3.85 3.87 -17.49
C SER A 88 4.32 5.31 -17.68
N PHE A 89 5.37 5.70 -16.98
CA PHE A 89 5.99 7.02 -17.13
C PHE A 89 6.38 7.32 -18.59
N VAL A 90 6.96 6.34 -19.29
CA VAL A 90 7.35 6.49 -20.70
C VAL A 90 6.13 6.69 -21.61
N GLU A 91 5.08 5.87 -21.43
CA GLU A 91 3.83 6.01 -22.19
C GLU A 91 3.17 7.37 -21.98
N VAL A 92 3.21 7.90 -20.74
CA VAL A 92 2.70 9.24 -20.45
C VAL A 92 3.56 10.33 -21.08
N LEU A 93 4.89 10.22 -20.99
CA LEU A 93 5.79 11.18 -21.63
C LEU A 93 5.62 11.19 -23.15
N GLU A 94 5.52 10.03 -23.80
CA GLU A 94 5.24 9.92 -25.23
C GLU A 94 3.93 10.61 -25.60
N ARG A 95 2.89 10.41 -24.82
CA ARG A 95 1.58 11.03 -25.03
C ARG A 95 1.62 12.55 -24.88
N LEU A 96 2.24 13.04 -23.80
CA LEU A 96 2.36 14.49 -23.54
C LEU A 96 3.29 15.17 -24.55
N ALA A 97 4.37 14.51 -24.98
CA ALA A 97 5.26 14.99 -26.00
C ALA A 97 4.55 15.09 -27.38
N ASN A 98 3.79 14.05 -27.77
CA ASN A 98 2.97 14.06 -28.96
C ASN A 98 1.91 15.18 -28.93
N ARG A 99 1.27 15.40 -27.77
CA ARG A 99 0.30 16.47 -27.56
C ARG A 99 0.92 17.86 -27.78
N ALA A 100 2.15 18.04 -27.31
CA ALA A 100 2.89 19.30 -27.41
C ALA A 100 3.70 19.43 -28.71
N ASN A 101 3.65 18.43 -29.61
CA ASN A 101 4.52 18.33 -30.80
C ASN A 101 6.02 18.45 -30.47
N ILE A 102 6.44 17.94 -29.33
CA ILE A 102 7.84 17.88 -28.92
C ILE A 102 8.41 16.54 -29.43
N PRO A 103 9.41 16.56 -30.31
CA PRO A 103 10.03 15.33 -30.75
C PRO A 103 10.79 14.68 -29.60
N LEU A 104 10.37 13.47 -29.21
CA LEU A 104 11.16 12.69 -28.28
C LEU A 104 12.40 12.17 -29.03
N PRO A 105 13.61 12.36 -28.48
CA PRO A 105 14.77 11.65 -28.99
C PRO A 105 14.45 10.16 -28.88
N GLU A 106 14.79 9.39 -29.91
CA GLU A 106 14.77 7.94 -29.79
C GLU A 106 15.53 7.59 -28.52
N ALA A 107 14.80 7.04 -27.52
CA ALA A 107 15.37 6.75 -26.22
C ALA A 107 16.68 6.00 -26.45
N LYS A 108 17.81 6.60 -26.07
CA LYS A 108 19.12 5.95 -26.11
C LYS A 108 19.16 4.87 -25.04
N LEU A 109 18.21 3.91 -25.14
CA LEU A 109 18.26 2.68 -24.36
C LEU A 109 19.62 2.04 -24.61
N SER A 110 20.34 1.70 -23.57
CA SER A 110 21.51 0.87 -23.76
C SER A 110 21.10 -0.41 -24.52
N PRO A 111 21.97 -1.01 -25.31
CA PRO A 111 21.66 -2.27 -25.99
C PRO A 111 21.12 -3.34 -25.00
N GLU A 112 21.60 -3.35 -23.76
CA GLU A 112 21.17 -4.25 -22.70
C GLU A 112 19.73 -3.94 -22.23
N GLN A 113 19.37 -2.66 -22.13
CA GLN A 113 18.02 -2.25 -21.76
C GLN A 113 17.01 -2.59 -22.87
N ARG A 114 17.34 -2.32 -24.14
CA ARG A 114 16.51 -2.73 -25.29
C ARG A 114 16.28 -4.23 -25.31
N ALA A 115 17.34 -5.01 -25.12
CA ALA A 115 17.24 -6.47 -25.07
C ALA A 115 16.36 -6.95 -23.90
N ARG A 116 16.43 -6.29 -22.74
CA ARG A 116 15.60 -6.60 -21.57
C ARG A 116 14.13 -6.27 -21.82
N ASP A 117 13.82 -5.13 -22.41
CA ASP A 117 12.45 -4.71 -22.70
C ASP A 117 11.83 -5.58 -23.80
N GLU A 118 12.57 -5.89 -24.86
CA GLU A 118 12.13 -6.84 -25.89
C GLU A 118 11.89 -8.24 -25.31
N ARG A 119 12.77 -8.70 -24.41
CA ARG A 119 12.57 -9.97 -23.73
C ARG A 119 11.31 -9.96 -22.87
N ARG A 120 11.10 -8.89 -22.09
CA ARG A 120 9.90 -8.73 -21.27
C ARG A 120 8.62 -8.72 -22.12
N LYS A 121 8.64 -8.06 -23.27
CA LYS A 121 7.54 -8.07 -24.23
C LYS A 121 7.23 -9.49 -24.72
N LYS A 122 8.25 -10.24 -25.13
CA LYS A 122 8.10 -11.66 -25.53
C LYS A 122 7.52 -12.54 -24.42
N LEU A 123 7.90 -12.29 -23.16
CA LEU A 123 7.34 -13.01 -22.00
C LEU A 123 5.83 -12.74 -21.86
N TYR A 124 5.38 -11.48 -21.96
CA TYR A 124 3.94 -11.16 -21.91
C TYR A 124 3.18 -11.78 -23.08
N GLU A 125 3.70 -11.70 -24.30
CA GLU A 125 3.10 -12.29 -25.49
C GLU A 125 2.94 -13.83 -25.34
N ALA A 126 3.98 -14.49 -24.88
CA ALA A 126 3.94 -15.94 -24.65
C ALA A 126 2.99 -16.33 -23.52
N SER A 127 2.90 -15.55 -22.46
CA SER A 127 1.93 -15.77 -21.37
C SER A 127 0.48 -15.61 -21.84
N GLU A 128 0.17 -14.59 -22.65
CA GLU A 128 -1.16 -14.40 -23.22
C GLU A 128 -1.54 -15.51 -24.19
N LEU A 129 -0.59 -15.97 -25.00
CA LEU A 129 -0.78 -17.14 -25.87
C LEU A 129 -1.04 -18.40 -25.06
N ALA A 130 -0.35 -18.61 -23.93
CA ALA A 130 -0.58 -19.75 -23.04
C ALA A 130 -1.98 -19.69 -22.40
N ALA A 131 -2.44 -18.52 -21.97
CA ALA A 131 -3.79 -18.35 -21.46
C ALA A 131 -4.82 -18.69 -22.54
N THR A 132 -4.62 -18.23 -23.77
CA THR A 132 -5.47 -18.54 -24.92
C THR A 132 -5.46 -20.04 -25.24
N PHE A 133 -4.30 -20.67 -25.21
CA PHE A 133 -4.17 -22.12 -25.42
C PHE A 133 -4.99 -22.90 -24.38
N PHE A 134 -4.80 -22.63 -23.10
CA PHE A 134 -5.53 -23.32 -22.03
C PHE A 134 -7.03 -23.06 -22.09
N HIS A 135 -7.42 -21.81 -22.39
CA HIS A 135 -8.83 -21.44 -22.53
C HIS A 135 -9.51 -22.16 -23.70
N ASN A 136 -8.85 -22.23 -24.85
CA ASN A 136 -9.34 -22.96 -26.01
C ASN A 136 -9.39 -24.47 -25.73
N CYS A 137 -8.40 -25.03 -25.02
CA CYS A 137 -8.46 -26.43 -24.59
C CYS A 137 -9.71 -26.70 -23.75
N LEU A 138 -10.08 -25.78 -22.83
CA LEU A 138 -11.26 -25.92 -21.99
C LEU A 138 -12.57 -25.80 -22.78
N THR A 139 -12.66 -24.77 -23.67
CA THR A 139 -13.96 -24.33 -24.22
C THR A 139 -14.25 -24.86 -25.61
N GLN A 140 -13.21 -25.22 -26.40
CA GLN A 140 -13.34 -25.53 -27.83
C GLN A 140 -12.93 -26.94 -28.18
N THR A 141 -12.44 -27.75 -27.22
CA THR A 141 -11.99 -29.11 -27.50
C THR A 141 -12.73 -30.17 -26.69
N SER A 142 -12.81 -31.39 -27.23
CA SER A 142 -13.36 -32.52 -26.50
C SER A 142 -12.51 -32.90 -25.26
N ILE A 143 -11.21 -32.62 -25.28
CA ILE A 143 -10.28 -32.89 -24.18
C ILE A 143 -10.64 -32.05 -22.96
N GLY A 144 -11.09 -30.82 -23.15
CA GLY A 144 -11.46 -29.90 -22.07
C GLY A 144 -12.83 -30.19 -21.44
N LYS A 145 -13.62 -31.09 -21.99
CA LYS A 145 -14.96 -31.40 -21.48
C LYS A 145 -14.96 -31.76 -19.99
N VAL A 146 -13.99 -32.56 -19.54
CA VAL A 146 -13.84 -32.94 -18.12
C VAL A 146 -13.66 -31.72 -17.22
N GLY A 147 -12.84 -30.76 -17.64
CA GLY A 147 -12.62 -29.48 -16.92
C GLY A 147 -13.87 -28.60 -16.93
N LEU A 148 -14.55 -28.51 -18.08
CA LEU A 148 -15.79 -27.75 -18.21
C LEU A 148 -16.92 -28.32 -17.34
N ASP A 149 -17.08 -29.65 -17.31
CA ASP A 149 -18.07 -30.32 -16.47
C ASP A 149 -17.74 -30.12 -14.97
N TYR A 150 -16.45 -30.16 -14.61
CA TYR A 150 -16.01 -29.84 -13.25
C TYR A 150 -16.40 -28.41 -12.83
N LEU A 151 -16.13 -27.39 -13.68
CA LEU A 151 -16.46 -25.99 -13.39
C LEU A 151 -17.99 -25.78 -13.32
N LYS A 152 -18.76 -26.42 -14.20
CA LYS A 152 -20.23 -26.42 -14.15
C LYS A 152 -20.76 -27.04 -12.85
N LYS A 153 -20.19 -28.17 -12.42
CA LYS A 153 -20.54 -28.80 -11.14
C LYS A 153 -20.25 -27.90 -9.95
N ARG A 154 -19.24 -27.04 -10.08
CA ARG A 154 -18.90 -25.95 -9.12
C ARG A 154 -19.83 -24.73 -9.23
N GLY A 155 -20.82 -24.74 -10.12
CA GLY A 155 -21.81 -23.66 -10.27
C GLY A 155 -21.32 -22.47 -11.09
N LEU A 156 -20.17 -22.55 -11.76
CA LEU A 156 -19.66 -21.42 -12.54
C LEU A 156 -20.41 -21.25 -13.86
N THR A 157 -20.79 -20.01 -14.15
CA THR A 157 -21.44 -19.63 -15.41
C THR A 157 -20.43 -19.53 -16.56
N LYS A 158 -20.92 -19.60 -17.80
CA LYS A 158 -20.10 -19.39 -18.98
C LYS A 158 -19.44 -18.00 -18.94
N ASP A 159 -20.19 -16.98 -18.57
CA ASP A 159 -19.69 -15.60 -18.49
C ASP A 159 -18.53 -15.47 -17.48
N THR A 160 -18.60 -16.21 -16.36
CA THR A 160 -17.51 -16.23 -15.38
C THR A 160 -16.27 -16.94 -15.93
N ILE A 161 -16.44 -18.06 -16.64
CA ILE A 161 -15.35 -18.78 -17.29
C ILE A 161 -14.63 -17.87 -18.30
N GLU A 162 -15.39 -17.13 -19.12
CA GLU A 162 -14.85 -16.17 -20.08
C GLU A 162 -14.19 -14.96 -19.37
N LYS A 163 -14.88 -14.36 -18.40
CA LYS A 163 -14.37 -13.20 -17.64
C LYS A 163 -13.02 -13.45 -16.99
N PHE A 164 -12.84 -14.66 -16.45
CA PHE A 164 -11.58 -15.05 -15.80
C PHE A 164 -10.61 -15.77 -16.74
N LYS A 165 -10.97 -15.95 -18.03
CA LYS A 165 -10.19 -16.71 -19.04
C LYS A 165 -9.78 -18.08 -18.50
N LEU A 166 -10.68 -18.76 -17.75
CA LEU A 166 -10.37 -20.05 -17.18
C LEU A 166 -9.99 -21.04 -18.28
N GLY A 167 -9.04 -21.92 -17.99
CA GLY A 167 -8.49 -22.84 -18.96
C GLY A 167 -8.39 -24.27 -18.44
N PHE A 168 -7.93 -25.15 -19.31
CA PHE A 168 -7.60 -26.52 -18.99
C PHE A 168 -6.23 -26.89 -19.57
N ALA A 169 -5.32 -27.35 -18.73
CA ALA A 169 -4.08 -27.96 -19.15
C ALA A 169 -4.34 -29.43 -19.49
N PRO A 170 -4.20 -29.86 -20.74
CA PRO A 170 -4.48 -31.23 -21.15
C PRO A 170 -3.64 -32.25 -20.38
N ASP A 171 -4.16 -33.46 -20.26
CA ASP A 171 -3.35 -34.57 -19.81
C ASP A 171 -2.34 -34.98 -20.91
N GLY A 172 -1.07 -34.92 -20.57
CA GLY A 172 0.03 -35.20 -21.48
C GLY A 172 1.29 -34.50 -21.09
N TRP A 173 2.43 -35.03 -21.51
CA TRP A 173 3.73 -34.53 -21.06
C TRP A 173 4.23 -33.29 -21.80
N ASP A 174 3.79 -33.04 -23.03
CA ASP A 174 4.41 -32.06 -23.93
C ASP A 174 3.39 -31.36 -24.87
N LYS A 175 2.13 -31.29 -24.48
CA LYS A 175 1.05 -30.74 -25.32
C LYS A 175 1.22 -29.24 -25.59
N LEU A 176 1.48 -28.47 -24.55
CA LEU A 176 1.76 -27.05 -24.68
C LEU A 176 3.10 -26.84 -25.37
N TYR A 177 4.15 -27.56 -24.94
CA TYR A 177 5.48 -27.44 -25.51
C TYR A 177 5.47 -27.60 -27.03
N ARG A 178 4.86 -28.69 -27.54
CA ARG A 178 4.77 -28.93 -29.00
C ARG A 178 4.01 -27.81 -29.71
N ALA A 179 2.85 -27.41 -29.21
CA ALA A 179 2.05 -26.35 -29.81
C ALA A 179 2.77 -25.00 -29.89
N PHE A 180 3.68 -24.72 -28.96
CA PHE A 180 4.46 -23.46 -28.90
C PHE A 180 5.73 -23.56 -29.71
N HIS A 181 6.39 -24.72 -29.68
CA HIS A 181 7.59 -24.98 -30.48
C HIS A 181 7.26 -24.93 -31.99
N GLU A 182 6.14 -25.52 -32.41
CA GLU A 182 5.66 -25.45 -33.81
C GLU A 182 5.34 -24.02 -34.27
N ARG A 183 5.01 -23.12 -33.34
CA ARG A 183 4.80 -21.68 -33.60
C ARG A 183 6.07 -20.85 -33.54
N GLY A 184 7.23 -21.46 -33.31
CA GLY A 184 8.53 -20.78 -33.24
C GLY A 184 8.74 -19.97 -31.98
N ILE A 185 8.02 -20.26 -30.89
CA ILE A 185 8.27 -19.64 -29.58
C ILE A 185 9.57 -20.21 -28.99
N ASP A 186 10.47 -19.33 -28.59
CA ASP A 186 11.77 -19.71 -28.03
C ASP A 186 11.61 -20.51 -26.73
N ASP A 187 12.27 -21.66 -26.67
CA ASP A 187 12.27 -22.54 -25.50
C ASP A 187 12.75 -21.82 -24.21
N SER A 188 13.65 -20.82 -24.34
CA SER A 188 14.11 -20.03 -23.20
C SER A 188 13.02 -19.18 -22.59
N ILE A 189 12.06 -18.70 -23.37
CA ILE A 189 10.87 -17.96 -22.92
C ILE A 189 9.94 -18.90 -22.13
N LEU A 190 9.70 -20.10 -22.66
CA LEU A 190 8.82 -21.09 -22.01
C LEU A 190 9.41 -21.57 -20.66
N LEU A 191 10.73 -21.73 -20.57
CA LEU A 191 11.43 -22.07 -19.33
C LEU A 191 11.35 -20.93 -18.31
N GLU A 192 11.58 -19.68 -18.74
CA GLU A 192 11.54 -18.51 -17.86
C GLU A 192 10.14 -18.25 -17.28
N LEU A 193 9.10 -18.49 -18.08
CA LEU A 193 7.69 -18.44 -17.65
C LEU A 193 7.29 -19.65 -16.81
N ASN A 194 8.16 -20.64 -16.65
CA ASN A 194 7.84 -21.91 -16.01
C ASN A 194 6.63 -22.63 -16.61
N LEU A 195 6.36 -22.45 -17.90
CA LEU A 195 5.35 -23.20 -18.62
C LEU A 195 5.83 -24.62 -18.96
N VAL A 196 7.13 -24.76 -19.15
CA VAL A 196 7.79 -26.04 -19.38
C VAL A 196 9.00 -26.21 -18.46
N ARG A 197 9.42 -27.45 -18.30
CA ARG A 197 10.64 -27.84 -17.58
C ARG A 197 11.46 -28.84 -18.38
N LYS A 198 12.72 -29.04 -17.99
CA LYS A 198 13.58 -30.10 -18.53
C LYS A 198 13.72 -31.25 -17.53
N ASN A 199 13.64 -32.48 -18.03
CA ASN A 199 13.98 -33.65 -17.25
C ASN A 199 15.52 -33.89 -17.24
N GLN A 200 15.98 -34.90 -16.52
CA GLN A 200 17.41 -35.23 -16.43
C GLN A 200 18.03 -35.61 -17.79
N LYS A 201 17.22 -36.03 -18.79
CA LYS A 201 17.68 -36.34 -20.14
C LYS A 201 17.62 -35.12 -21.08
N GLY A 202 17.32 -33.93 -20.56
CA GLY A 202 17.23 -32.70 -21.35
C GLY A 202 15.93 -32.54 -22.16
N GLN A 203 14.96 -33.43 -22.04
CA GLN A 203 13.69 -33.35 -22.75
C GLN A 203 12.75 -32.37 -22.05
N PHE A 204 12.05 -31.58 -22.83
CA PHE A 204 11.05 -30.64 -22.32
C PHE A 204 9.75 -31.35 -21.98
N TYR A 205 9.09 -30.89 -20.91
CA TYR A 205 7.77 -31.33 -20.50
C TYR A 205 6.98 -30.18 -19.91
N ASP A 206 5.65 -30.25 -20.04
CA ASP A 206 4.71 -29.23 -19.57
C ASP A 206 4.67 -29.20 -18.04
N PHE A 207 4.77 -28.00 -17.46
CA PHE A 207 4.71 -27.82 -16.01
C PHE A 207 3.30 -28.10 -15.47
N PHE A 208 2.28 -27.63 -16.17
CA PHE A 208 0.87 -27.87 -15.82
C PHE A 208 0.30 -28.99 -16.69
N ARG A 209 -0.29 -29.99 -16.06
CA ARG A 209 -0.91 -31.16 -16.71
C ARG A 209 -2.14 -31.57 -15.95
N ASN A 210 -3.21 -31.95 -16.65
CA ASN A 210 -4.50 -32.40 -16.10
C ASN A 210 -5.04 -31.48 -15.00
N ARG A 211 -5.05 -30.14 -15.25
CA ARG A 211 -5.44 -29.14 -14.26
C ARG A 211 -6.37 -28.09 -14.87
N ILE A 212 -7.31 -27.61 -14.05
CA ILE A 212 -7.99 -26.33 -14.31
C ILE A 212 -6.99 -25.20 -14.15
N MET A 213 -6.94 -24.31 -15.12
CA MET A 213 -5.97 -23.21 -15.17
C MET A 213 -6.62 -21.88 -14.84
N PHE A 214 -5.96 -21.15 -13.96
CA PHE A 214 -6.33 -19.81 -13.52
C PHE A 214 -5.24 -18.84 -13.97
N PRO A 215 -5.46 -18.05 -15.04
CA PRO A 215 -4.52 -17.01 -15.41
C PRO A 215 -4.44 -15.94 -14.31
N ILE A 216 -3.22 -15.58 -13.94
CA ILE A 216 -2.93 -14.50 -13.00
C ILE A 216 -2.58 -13.27 -13.80
N MET A 217 -3.29 -12.17 -13.56
CA MET A 217 -3.14 -10.93 -14.31
C MET A 217 -2.51 -9.84 -13.44
N ASP A 218 -1.70 -9.00 -14.04
CA ASP A 218 -1.22 -7.77 -13.41
C ASP A 218 -2.32 -6.68 -13.39
N GLY A 219 -2.04 -5.52 -12.76
CA GLY A 219 -2.99 -4.41 -12.66
C GLY A 219 -3.42 -3.81 -14.02
N LYS A 220 -2.70 -4.14 -15.11
CA LYS A 220 -3.05 -3.76 -16.49
C LYS A 220 -3.87 -4.84 -17.22
N GLY A 221 -4.19 -5.94 -16.57
CA GLY A 221 -4.92 -7.07 -17.14
C GLY A 221 -4.10 -7.97 -18.05
N ARG A 222 -2.75 -7.89 -18.04
CA ARG A 222 -1.85 -8.77 -18.79
C ARG A 222 -1.61 -10.05 -18.01
N VAL A 223 -1.60 -11.18 -18.68
CA VAL A 223 -1.29 -12.47 -18.05
C VAL A 223 0.20 -12.54 -17.70
N VAL A 224 0.52 -12.81 -16.45
CA VAL A 224 1.89 -12.87 -15.93
C VAL A 224 2.28 -14.23 -15.36
N ALA A 225 1.30 -15.04 -14.99
CA ALA A 225 1.51 -16.36 -14.38
C ALA A 225 0.22 -17.19 -14.42
N PHE A 226 0.28 -18.40 -13.86
CA PHE A 226 -0.84 -19.33 -13.79
C PHE A 226 -0.91 -20.02 -12.44
N GLY A 227 -2.14 -20.26 -11.97
CA GLY A 227 -2.47 -21.29 -10.99
C GLY A 227 -3.07 -22.48 -11.68
N GLY A 228 -2.82 -23.68 -11.17
CA GLY A 228 -3.40 -24.93 -11.70
C GLY A 228 -3.98 -25.78 -10.57
N ARG A 229 -5.26 -26.18 -10.67
CA ARG A 229 -5.94 -27.04 -9.69
C ARG A 229 -6.23 -28.41 -10.29
N VAL A 230 -5.94 -29.48 -9.55
CA VAL A 230 -6.41 -30.83 -9.92
C VAL A 230 -7.91 -30.96 -9.74
N MET A 231 -8.54 -31.88 -10.50
CA MET A 231 -9.96 -32.15 -10.42
C MET A 231 -10.28 -33.39 -9.56
N ASP A 232 -9.25 -34.13 -9.19
CA ASP A 232 -9.25 -35.31 -8.34
C ASP A 232 -8.48 -35.07 -7.03
N ASP A 233 -8.21 -36.11 -6.26
CA ASP A 233 -7.49 -36.04 -4.98
C ASP A 233 -5.97 -36.08 -5.12
N SER A 234 -5.45 -35.91 -6.34
CA SER A 234 -4.00 -35.87 -6.56
C SER A 234 -3.34 -34.65 -5.91
N THR A 235 -2.09 -34.82 -5.50
CA THR A 235 -1.31 -33.75 -4.81
C THR A 235 -0.19 -33.21 -5.70
N PRO A 236 0.14 -31.92 -5.60
CA PRO A 236 -0.51 -30.89 -4.80
C PRO A 236 -1.85 -30.46 -5.40
N LYS A 237 -2.86 -30.18 -4.54
CA LYS A 237 -4.20 -29.71 -4.97
C LYS A 237 -4.11 -28.46 -5.83
N TYR A 238 -3.30 -27.49 -5.45
CA TYR A 238 -2.97 -26.30 -6.23
C TYR A 238 -1.48 -26.26 -6.55
N LEU A 239 -1.16 -25.84 -7.77
CA LEU A 239 0.18 -25.63 -8.27
C LEU A 239 0.25 -24.24 -8.88
N ASN A 240 1.11 -23.38 -8.37
CA ASN A 240 1.30 -22.01 -8.89
C ASN A 240 2.60 -21.89 -9.67
N SER A 241 2.63 -21.03 -10.69
CA SER A 241 3.89 -20.65 -11.34
C SER A 241 4.91 -20.20 -10.28
N PRO A 242 6.17 -20.61 -10.39
CA PRO A 242 7.26 -19.95 -9.68
C PRO A 242 7.38 -18.49 -10.10
N GLU A 243 8.15 -17.69 -9.36
CA GLU A 243 8.45 -16.32 -9.73
C GLU A 243 9.23 -16.23 -11.04
N SER A 244 9.06 -15.13 -11.77
CA SER A 244 9.71 -14.87 -13.06
C SER A 244 10.01 -13.38 -13.22
N ALA A 245 10.65 -12.99 -14.35
CA ALA A 245 10.91 -11.58 -14.65
C ALA A 245 9.66 -10.70 -14.76
N ILE A 246 8.46 -11.31 -14.92
CA ILE A 246 7.16 -10.61 -15.02
C ILE A 246 6.18 -10.97 -13.89
N PHE A 247 6.56 -11.82 -12.94
CA PHE A 247 5.70 -12.29 -11.87
C PHE A 247 6.39 -12.36 -10.52
N GLU A 248 5.92 -11.57 -9.56
CA GLU A 248 6.31 -11.60 -8.14
C GLU A 248 5.04 -11.79 -7.30
N LYS A 249 4.90 -12.96 -6.63
CA LYS A 249 3.69 -13.33 -5.86
C LYS A 249 3.32 -12.32 -4.79
N GLY A 250 4.31 -11.81 -4.08
CA GLY A 250 4.12 -10.87 -2.98
C GLY A 250 3.68 -9.47 -3.40
N LYS A 251 3.63 -9.18 -4.72
CA LYS A 251 3.26 -7.87 -5.27
C LYS A 251 1.99 -7.90 -6.10
N LEU A 252 1.27 -9.01 -6.13
CA LEU A 252 0.07 -9.18 -6.93
C LEU A 252 -1.05 -9.82 -6.12
N LEU A 253 -2.26 -9.32 -6.30
CA LEU A 253 -3.48 -9.94 -5.79
C LEU A 253 -4.27 -10.53 -6.95
N PHE A 254 -4.71 -11.77 -6.81
CA PHE A 254 -5.56 -12.43 -7.81
C PHE A 254 -6.86 -11.68 -8.00
N ALA A 255 -7.25 -11.48 -9.24
CA ALA A 255 -8.46 -10.76 -9.67
C ALA A 255 -8.49 -9.26 -9.31
N PHE A 256 -7.38 -8.64 -8.91
CA PHE A 256 -7.37 -7.21 -8.63
C PHE A 256 -7.75 -6.38 -9.87
N ASP A 257 -7.31 -6.79 -11.07
CA ASP A 257 -7.68 -6.18 -12.36
C ASP A 257 -9.20 -6.15 -12.62
N LYS A 258 -9.94 -7.08 -12.01
CA LYS A 258 -11.40 -7.19 -12.13
C LYS A 258 -12.15 -6.55 -10.96
N ALA A 259 -11.52 -6.56 -9.78
CA ALA A 259 -12.12 -6.11 -8.53
C ALA A 259 -11.92 -4.61 -8.27
N TYR A 260 -10.88 -3.97 -8.85
CA TYR A 260 -10.43 -2.64 -8.47
C TYR A 260 -11.54 -1.58 -8.58
N LYS A 261 -12.43 -1.66 -9.59
CA LYS A 261 -13.54 -0.72 -9.76
C LYS A 261 -14.55 -0.84 -8.61
N SER A 262 -14.92 -2.08 -8.24
CA SER A 262 -15.85 -2.34 -7.14
C SER A 262 -15.22 -1.99 -5.80
N ILE A 263 -13.96 -2.35 -5.58
CA ILE A 263 -13.21 -1.97 -4.38
C ILE A 263 -13.21 -0.45 -4.21
N ARG A 264 -12.91 0.30 -5.26
CA ARG A 264 -12.90 1.76 -5.26
C ARG A 264 -14.29 2.36 -5.04
N GLN A 265 -15.33 1.78 -5.63
CA GLN A 265 -16.71 2.25 -5.48
C GLN A 265 -17.25 1.98 -4.07
N GLU A 266 -16.98 0.81 -3.52
CA GLU A 266 -17.44 0.39 -2.19
C GLU A 266 -16.48 0.85 -1.08
N ARG A 267 -15.27 1.34 -1.43
CA ARG A 267 -14.19 1.69 -0.50
C ARG A 267 -13.80 0.54 0.42
N GLN A 268 -14.13 -0.70 0.02
CA GLN A 268 -13.92 -1.93 0.79
C GLN A 268 -13.32 -3.00 -0.11
N ALA A 269 -12.29 -3.69 0.38
CA ALA A 269 -11.73 -4.90 -0.22
C ALA A 269 -12.01 -6.10 0.68
N ILE A 270 -12.43 -7.21 0.08
CA ILE A 270 -12.58 -8.50 0.76
C ILE A 270 -11.41 -9.38 0.33
N LEU A 271 -10.58 -9.79 1.29
CA LEU A 271 -9.41 -10.63 1.05
C LEU A 271 -9.71 -12.06 1.47
N VAL A 272 -9.60 -12.98 0.53
CA VAL A 272 -9.78 -14.44 0.71
C VAL A 272 -8.49 -15.19 0.38
N GLU A 273 -8.44 -16.50 0.58
CA GLU A 273 -7.20 -17.29 0.38
C GLU A 273 -7.02 -17.80 -1.04
N GLY A 274 -8.10 -18.25 -1.68
CA GLY A 274 -8.03 -19.10 -2.87
C GLY A 274 -8.65 -18.51 -4.13
N TYR A 275 -8.26 -19.09 -5.26
CA TYR A 275 -8.82 -18.74 -6.57
C TYR A 275 -10.33 -18.97 -6.64
N MET A 276 -10.79 -20.10 -6.09
CA MET A 276 -12.21 -20.48 -6.17
C MET A 276 -13.08 -19.57 -5.32
N ASP A 277 -12.59 -19.11 -4.17
CA ASP A 277 -13.31 -18.18 -3.30
C ASP A 277 -13.59 -16.85 -4.02
N VAL A 278 -12.56 -16.31 -4.70
CA VAL A 278 -12.72 -15.10 -5.52
C VAL A 278 -13.68 -15.35 -6.68
N ILE A 279 -13.46 -16.41 -7.46
CA ILE A 279 -14.23 -16.66 -8.68
C ILE A 279 -15.70 -16.92 -8.33
N SER A 280 -15.95 -17.69 -7.27
CA SER A 280 -17.30 -17.97 -6.79
C SER A 280 -18.00 -16.70 -6.29
N ALA A 281 -17.33 -15.87 -5.51
CA ALA A 281 -17.87 -14.60 -5.07
C ALA A 281 -18.23 -13.68 -6.26
N HIS A 282 -17.33 -13.52 -7.22
CA HIS A 282 -17.58 -12.76 -8.44
C HIS A 282 -18.74 -13.32 -9.28
N ASN A 283 -18.84 -14.67 -9.38
CA ASN A 283 -19.93 -15.36 -10.09
C ASN A 283 -21.30 -15.03 -9.47
N HIS A 284 -21.35 -14.74 -8.18
CA HIS A 284 -22.56 -14.39 -7.44
C HIS A 284 -22.70 -12.87 -7.18
N GLY A 285 -21.96 -12.02 -7.91
CA GLY A 285 -22.12 -10.56 -7.88
C GLY A 285 -21.43 -9.84 -6.71
N VAL A 286 -20.51 -10.51 -5.99
CA VAL A 286 -19.64 -9.88 -5.00
C VAL A 286 -18.27 -9.66 -5.64
N THR A 287 -18.04 -8.47 -6.19
CA THR A 287 -16.93 -8.23 -7.13
C THR A 287 -15.77 -7.43 -6.53
N ASN A 288 -15.85 -7.05 -5.26
CA ASN A 288 -14.75 -6.42 -4.49
C ASN A 288 -13.88 -7.43 -3.75
N VAL A 289 -13.84 -8.69 -4.21
CA VAL A 289 -13.08 -9.81 -3.62
C VAL A 289 -11.80 -10.06 -4.39
N VAL A 290 -10.69 -10.23 -3.65
CA VAL A 290 -9.34 -10.55 -4.16
C VAL A 290 -8.69 -11.62 -3.29
N ALA A 291 -7.66 -12.30 -3.80
CA ALA A 291 -6.91 -13.29 -3.01
C ALA A 291 -5.40 -13.09 -3.11
N SER A 292 -4.69 -13.55 -2.08
CA SER A 292 -3.25 -13.78 -2.16
C SER A 292 -2.95 -15.03 -3.00
N LEU A 293 -1.73 -15.11 -3.56
CA LEU A 293 -1.37 -16.14 -4.54
C LEU A 293 -0.66 -17.36 -3.90
N GLY A 294 -1.23 -17.92 -2.83
CA GLY A 294 -0.60 -19.00 -2.07
C GLY A 294 0.62 -18.53 -1.27
N THR A 295 0.65 -17.27 -0.94
CA THR A 295 1.59 -16.64 -0.02
C THR A 295 0.82 -15.91 1.08
N ALA A 296 1.45 -15.70 2.24
CA ALA A 296 0.89 -14.82 3.24
C ALA A 296 0.66 -13.40 2.67
N TYR A 297 -0.27 -12.66 3.25
CA TYR A 297 -0.45 -11.24 2.97
C TYR A 297 0.87 -10.47 3.18
N THR A 298 1.13 -9.49 2.32
CA THR A 298 2.36 -8.69 2.34
C THR A 298 2.06 -7.20 2.46
N ARG A 299 3.07 -6.40 2.83
CA ARG A 299 2.96 -4.93 2.81
C ARG A 299 2.68 -4.39 1.40
N ASP A 300 3.23 -5.04 0.36
CA ASP A 300 2.97 -4.63 -1.03
C ASP A 300 1.52 -4.86 -1.43
N HIS A 301 0.88 -5.94 -0.95
CA HIS A 301 -0.58 -6.12 -1.10
C HIS A 301 -1.36 -4.99 -0.43
N GLY A 302 -0.93 -4.55 0.77
CA GLY A 302 -1.50 -3.39 1.46
C GLY A 302 -1.38 -2.12 0.63
N ASN A 303 -0.21 -1.84 0.10
CA ASN A 303 0.05 -0.66 -0.74
C ASN A 303 -0.81 -0.61 -2.01
N ILE A 304 -1.16 -1.78 -2.58
CA ILE A 304 -2.07 -1.86 -3.73
C ILE A 304 -3.50 -1.47 -3.31
N LEU A 305 -3.96 -1.97 -2.16
CA LEU A 305 -5.33 -1.75 -1.69
C LEU A 305 -5.54 -0.37 -1.07
N MET A 306 -4.54 0.21 -0.36
CA MET A 306 -4.64 1.53 0.31
C MET A 306 -5.09 2.66 -0.62
N ARG A 307 -4.76 2.56 -1.90
CA ARG A 307 -5.16 3.56 -2.90
C ARG A 307 -6.62 3.48 -3.29
N GLN A 308 -7.28 2.35 -3.02
CA GLN A 308 -8.60 2.04 -3.54
C GLN A 308 -9.65 1.79 -2.45
N ALA A 309 -9.24 1.42 -1.23
CA ALA A 309 -10.12 1.04 -0.14
C ALA A 309 -9.74 1.75 1.17
N ASP A 310 -10.73 2.00 2.02
CA ASP A 310 -10.56 2.44 3.41
C ASP A 310 -10.71 1.28 4.38
N GLU A 311 -11.38 0.20 3.94
CA GLU A 311 -11.68 -0.98 4.75
C GLU A 311 -11.18 -2.26 4.08
N ILE A 312 -10.55 -3.13 4.86
CA ILE A 312 -10.20 -4.50 4.46
C ILE A 312 -10.96 -5.47 5.34
N VAL A 313 -11.68 -6.40 4.71
CA VAL A 313 -12.32 -7.52 5.39
C VAL A 313 -11.53 -8.79 5.07
N LEU A 314 -10.93 -9.40 6.10
CA LEU A 314 -10.24 -10.68 6.00
C LEU A 314 -11.28 -11.80 6.11
N ALA A 315 -11.51 -12.55 5.04
CA ALA A 315 -12.45 -13.66 4.96
C ALA A 315 -11.69 -14.94 4.62
N TYR A 316 -10.86 -15.39 5.54
CA TYR A 316 -10.03 -16.59 5.39
C TYR A 316 -10.73 -17.85 5.86
N ASP A 317 -10.20 -19.00 5.44
CA ASP A 317 -10.71 -20.29 5.86
C ASP A 317 -10.59 -20.49 7.38
N MET A 318 -11.55 -21.17 7.99
CA MET A 318 -11.55 -21.39 9.43
C MET A 318 -10.76 -22.64 9.86
N ASP A 319 -9.90 -23.16 8.98
CA ASP A 319 -8.94 -24.20 9.32
C ASP A 319 -7.70 -23.65 10.05
N GLY A 320 -6.79 -24.54 10.49
CA GLY A 320 -5.61 -24.13 11.24
C GLY A 320 -4.64 -23.24 10.43
N ALA A 321 -4.56 -23.42 9.11
CA ALA A 321 -3.71 -22.64 8.22
C ALA A 321 -4.32 -21.26 7.96
N GLY A 322 -5.62 -21.18 7.71
CA GLY A 322 -6.34 -19.94 7.47
C GLY A 322 -6.37 -19.03 8.71
N ARG A 323 -6.58 -19.62 9.91
CA ARG A 323 -6.47 -18.84 11.17
C ARG A 323 -5.08 -18.24 11.36
N GLN A 324 -4.01 -18.98 11.03
CA GLN A 324 -2.65 -18.43 11.10
C GLN A 324 -2.42 -17.35 10.04
N ALA A 325 -2.97 -17.52 8.84
CA ALA A 325 -2.90 -16.52 7.77
C ALA A 325 -3.65 -15.24 8.17
N ALA A 326 -4.85 -15.35 8.78
CA ALA A 326 -5.60 -14.23 9.33
C ALA A 326 -4.80 -13.48 10.41
N ALA A 327 -4.22 -14.18 11.37
CA ALA A 327 -3.41 -13.58 12.43
C ALA A 327 -2.21 -12.79 11.88
N ARG A 328 -1.48 -13.35 10.90
CA ARG A 328 -0.37 -12.65 10.22
C ARG A 328 -0.84 -11.43 9.43
N ALA A 329 -1.98 -11.53 8.74
CA ALA A 329 -2.54 -10.39 8.01
C ALA A 329 -2.99 -9.27 8.97
N ILE A 330 -3.58 -9.62 10.11
CA ILE A 330 -3.94 -8.68 11.19
C ILE A 330 -2.70 -7.94 11.68
N GLU A 331 -1.60 -8.66 11.97
CA GLU A 331 -0.35 -8.07 12.43
C GLU A 331 0.23 -7.08 11.41
N LEU A 332 0.24 -7.44 10.12
CA LEU A 332 0.76 -6.57 9.06
C LEU A 332 -0.12 -5.36 8.75
N LEU A 333 -1.43 -5.46 9.02
CA LEU A 333 -2.40 -4.39 8.83
C LEU A 333 -2.58 -3.52 10.08
N GLN A 334 -2.03 -3.96 11.21
CA GLN A 334 -2.04 -3.18 12.43
C GLN A 334 -1.24 -1.89 12.23
N ASN A 335 -1.72 -0.77 12.78
CA ASN A 335 -1.10 0.55 12.62
C ASN A 335 -1.01 1.04 11.15
N THR A 336 -1.87 0.54 10.29
CA THR A 336 -2.13 1.11 8.97
C THR A 336 -3.40 1.97 9.01
N ASP A 337 -3.61 2.79 7.99
CA ASP A 337 -4.82 3.64 7.88
C ASP A 337 -6.09 2.83 7.52
N PHE A 338 -5.97 1.51 7.36
CA PHE A 338 -7.11 0.67 7.06
C PHE A 338 -8.00 0.43 8.28
N LYS A 339 -9.30 0.48 8.05
CA LYS A 339 -10.27 -0.14 8.93
C LYS A 339 -10.28 -1.65 8.65
N VAL A 340 -9.61 -2.41 9.51
CA VAL A 340 -9.53 -3.86 9.38
C VAL A 340 -10.70 -4.53 10.08
N ARG A 341 -11.33 -5.48 9.39
CA ARG A 341 -12.32 -6.39 9.95
C ARG A 341 -12.00 -7.83 9.60
N VAL A 342 -12.45 -8.74 10.42
CA VAL A 342 -12.26 -10.19 10.22
C VAL A 342 -13.63 -10.86 10.19
N LEU A 343 -13.84 -11.64 9.14
CA LEU A 343 -15.04 -12.42 8.95
C LEU A 343 -14.79 -13.84 9.45
N ALA A 344 -15.44 -14.24 10.54
CA ALA A 344 -15.52 -15.63 10.95
C ALA A 344 -16.58 -16.33 10.10
N MET A 345 -16.14 -17.29 9.25
CA MET A 345 -17.07 -18.06 8.43
C MET A 345 -17.89 -19.01 9.31
N PRO A 346 -19.23 -19.03 9.16
CA PRO A 346 -20.05 -19.94 9.94
C PRO A 346 -19.81 -21.41 9.54
N ASP A 347 -19.94 -22.31 10.48
CA ASP A 347 -19.87 -23.76 10.29
C ASP A 347 -18.55 -24.30 9.71
N GLY A 348 -17.44 -23.54 9.85
CA GLY A 348 -16.12 -23.96 9.34
C GLY A 348 -16.04 -24.07 7.81
N LYS A 349 -16.98 -23.47 7.07
CA LYS A 349 -17.01 -23.44 5.62
C LYS A 349 -16.03 -22.41 5.06
N ASP A 350 -15.57 -22.65 3.84
CA ASP A 350 -14.82 -21.64 3.08
C ASP A 350 -15.78 -20.65 2.38
N PRO A 351 -15.31 -19.48 1.90
CA PRO A 351 -16.12 -18.51 1.19
C PRO A 351 -16.79 -19.09 -0.08
N ASP A 352 -16.12 -19.97 -0.84
CA ASP A 352 -16.68 -20.65 -2.02
C ASP A 352 -17.91 -21.46 -1.66
N ASP A 353 -17.81 -22.33 -0.65
CA ASP A 353 -18.93 -23.16 -0.20
C ASP A 353 -20.09 -22.33 0.35
N TYR A 354 -19.80 -21.28 1.11
CA TYR A 354 -20.83 -20.40 1.66
C TYR A 354 -21.60 -19.68 0.53
N VAL A 355 -20.89 -19.04 -0.39
CA VAL A 355 -21.51 -18.27 -1.48
C VAL A 355 -22.32 -19.16 -2.40
N ARG A 356 -21.85 -20.38 -2.72
CA ARG A 356 -22.59 -21.34 -3.55
C ARG A 356 -23.90 -21.81 -2.90
N ASN A 357 -23.91 -21.96 -1.59
CA ASN A 357 -25.07 -22.48 -0.87
C ASN A 357 -26.09 -21.39 -0.51
N HIS A 358 -25.66 -20.15 -0.29
CA HIS A 358 -26.49 -19.07 0.25
C HIS A 358 -26.62 -17.85 -0.68
N GLY A 359 -25.80 -17.79 -1.74
CA GLY A 359 -25.80 -16.69 -2.70
C GLY A 359 -24.99 -15.46 -2.26
N GLY A 360 -24.77 -14.55 -3.21
CA GLY A 360 -23.92 -13.37 -3.00
C GLY A 360 -24.48 -12.35 -1.99
N GLN A 361 -25.81 -12.18 -1.93
CA GLN A 361 -26.41 -11.24 -0.98
C GLN A 361 -26.19 -11.71 0.47
N ALA A 362 -26.41 -13.00 0.74
CA ALA A 362 -26.15 -13.55 2.07
C ALA A 362 -24.67 -13.41 2.49
N PHE A 363 -23.75 -13.53 1.53
CA PHE A 363 -22.33 -13.28 1.80
C PHE A 363 -22.04 -11.80 2.10
N LYS A 364 -22.64 -10.86 1.38
CA LYS A 364 -22.54 -9.41 1.70
C LYS A 364 -23.09 -9.11 3.09
N ASP A 365 -24.23 -9.69 3.45
CA ASP A 365 -24.82 -9.54 4.77
C ASP A 365 -23.93 -10.13 5.89
N LEU A 366 -23.20 -11.19 5.58
CA LEU A 366 -22.22 -11.79 6.48
C LEU A 366 -20.98 -10.88 6.61
N VAL A 367 -20.46 -10.36 5.51
CA VAL A 367 -19.35 -9.39 5.48
C VAL A 367 -19.67 -8.15 6.32
N ALA A 368 -20.91 -7.66 6.28
CA ALA A 368 -21.36 -6.53 7.12
C ALA A 368 -21.28 -6.83 8.63
N LYS A 369 -21.30 -8.11 9.03
CA LYS A 369 -21.18 -8.56 10.42
C LYS A 369 -19.75 -8.86 10.84
N ALA A 370 -18.76 -8.64 9.96
CA ALA A 370 -17.35 -8.85 10.27
C ALA A 370 -16.93 -8.03 11.51
N VAL A 371 -16.14 -8.63 12.38
CA VAL A 371 -15.76 -8.07 13.69
C VAL A 371 -14.40 -7.38 13.64
N LYS A 372 -14.05 -6.64 14.68
CA LYS A 372 -12.71 -6.06 14.83
C LYS A 372 -11.66 -7.15 15.06
N PRO A 373 -10.38 -6.92 14.68
CA PRO A 373 -9.30 -7.90 14.89
C PRO A 373 -9.18 -8.38 16.35
N LEU A 374 -9.29 -7.48 17.31
CA LEU A 374 -9.22 -7.83 18.73
C LEU A 374 -10.34 -8.80 19.13
N ASP A 375 -11.59 -8.51 18.71
CA ASP A 375 -12.75 -9.34 19.04
C ASP A 375 -12.62 -10.73 18.41
N TYR A 376 -12.08 -10.80 17.18
CA TYR A 376 -11.78 -12.07 16.51
C TYR A 376 -10.72 -12.87 17.27
N LEU A 377 -9.55 -12.27 17.56
CA LEU A 377 -8.45 -12.94 18.25
C LEU A 377 -8.88 -13.43 19.64
N LEU A 378 -9.66 -12.62 20.33
CA LEU A 378 -10.20 -12.97 21.64
C LEU A 378 -11.20 -14.15 21.54
N SER A 379 -12.13 -14.11 20.57
CA SER A 379 -13.09 -15.19 20.39
C SER A 379 -12.42 -16.53 20.04
N GLU A 380 -11.42 -16.51 19.16
CA GLU A 380 -10.64 -17.70 18.81
C GLU A 380 -9.88 -18.26 20.01
N SER A 381 -9.29 -17.38 20.82
CA SER A 381 -8.54 -17.80 22.00
C SER A 381 -9.44 -18.34 23.10
N LEU A 382 -10.65 -17.76 23.28
CA LEU A 382 -11.65 -18.26 24.23
C LEU A 382 -12.22 -19.63 23.84
N ILE A 383 -12.31 -19.93 22.54
CA ILE A 383 -12.71 -21.28 22.05
C ILE A 383 -11.60 -22.30 22.34
N LYS A 384 -10.34 -21.90 22.24
CA LYS A 384 -9.17 -22.78 22.36
C LYS A 384 -8.81 -23.10 23.81
N HIS A 385 -9.07 -22.19 24.75
CA HIS A 385 -8.63 -22.28 26.13
C HIS A 385 -9.79 -22.24 27.12
N ASP A 386 -9.75 -23.11 28.12
CA ASP A 386 -10.72 -23.11 29.23
C ASP A 386 -10.45 -22.00 30.24
N THR A 387 -11.26 -20.96 30.23
CA THR A 387 -11.12 -19.79 31.13
C THR A 387 -11.65 -19.99 32.55
N ASN A 388 -12.15 -21.19 32.92
CA ASN A 388 -12.54 -21.50 34.28
C ASN A 388 -11.32 -21.71 35.20
N ASN A 389 -10.15 -21.96 34.66
CA ASN A 389 -8.91 -22.15 35.39
C ASN A 389 -7.88 -21.03 35.08
N THR A 390 -6.85 -20.94 35.91
CA THR A 390 -5.81 -19.91 35.83
C THR A 390 -4.96 -20.06 34.56
N GLU A 391 -4.62 -21.30 34.20
CA GLU A 391 -3.79 -21.64 33.05
C GLU A 391 -4.46 -21.19 31.77
N GLY A 392 -5.75 -21.45 31.59
CA GLY A 392 -6.50 -21.02 30.41
C GLY A 392 -6.63 -19.49 30.31
N LYS A 393 -6.85 -18.79 31.44
CA LYS A 393 -6.83 -17.32 31.45
C LYS A 393 -5.48 -16.76 31.04
N GLN A 394 -4.39 -17.36 31.52
CA GLN A 394 -3.03 -16.97 31.14
C GLN A 394 -2.76 -17.24 29.65
N ALA A 395 -3.25 -18.36 29.13
CA ALA A 395 -3.11 -18.71 27.72
C ALA A 395 -3.87 -17.71 26.82
N VAL A 396 -5.09 -17.31 27.17
CA VAL A 396 -5.83 -16.26 26.44
C VAL A 396 -5.06 -14.93 26.46
N MET A 397 -4.54 -14.52 27.61
CA MET A 397 -3.72 -13.31 27.71
C MET A 397 -2.46 -13.42 26.83
N ALA A 398 -1.78 -14.57 26.81
CA ALA A 398 -0.60 -14.79 25.98
C ALA A 398 -0.90 -14.74 24.48
N ASP A 399 -2.08 -15.20 24.04
CA ASP A 399 -2.51 -15.15 22.64
C ASP A 399 -2.85 -13.71 22.20
N VAL A 400 -3.42 -12.87 23.09
CA VAL A 400 -3.98 -11.54 22.73
C VAL A 400 -3.05 -10.37 23.07
N PHE A 401 -2.23 -10.46 24.10
CA PHE A 401 -1.32 -9.39 24.53
C PHE A 401 -0.34 -8.94 23.43
N PRO A 402 0.22 -9.81 22.55
CA PRO A 402 1.06 -9.37 21.46
C PRO A 402 0.38 -8.36 20.54
N TYR A 403 -0.89 -8.60 20.19
CA TYR A 403 -1.69 -7.67 19.40
C TYR A 403 -1.89 -6.34 20.13
N ILE A 404 -2.26 -6.38 21.43
CA ILE A 404 -2.50 -5.16 22.21
C ILE A 404 -1.20 -4.36 22.41
N ALA A 405 -0.06 -5.02 22.61
CA ALA A 405 1.23 -4.36 22.77
C ALA A 405 1.65 -3.54 21.53
N ASN A 406 1.23 -3.99 20.35
CA ASN A 406 1.53 -3.33 19.08
C ASN A 406 0.51 -2.21 18.71
N ILE A 407 -0.48 -1.89 19.55
CA ILE A 407 -1.37 -0.74 19.34
C ILE A 407 -0.60 0.55 19.69
N ASP A 408 -0.46 1.48 18.74
CA ASP A 408 0.29 2.73 18.97
C ASP A 408 -0.41 3.67 19.96
N SER A 409 -1.73 3.78 19.88
CA SER A 409 -2.51 4.67 20.75
C SER A 409 -2.70 4.11 22.15
N GLN A 410 -2.23 4.83 23.18
CA GLN A 410 -2.44 4.47 24.60
C GLN A 410 -3.93 4.30 24.93
N THR A 411 -4.78 5.23 24.49
CA THR A 411 -6.24 5.16 24.75
C THR A 411 -6.86 3.90 24.15
N GLN A 412 -6.49 3.57 22.89
CA GLN A 412 -6.97 2.36 22.22
C GLN A 412 -6.44 1.09 22.91
N ARG A 413 -5.20 1.11 23.40
CA ARG A 413 -4.58 0.04 24.15
C ARG A 413 -5.30 -0.21 25.48
N ASP A 414 -5.61 0.86 26.21
CA ASP A 414 -6.36 0.79 27.46
C ASP A 414 -7.78 0.24 27.26
N ASP A 415 -8.46 0.64 26.19
CA ASP A 415 -9.79 0.12 25.86
C ASP A 415 -9.73 -1.35 25.42
N ALA A 416 -8.68 -1.74 24.68
CA ALA A 416 -8.43 -3.14 24.34
C ALA A 416 -8.21 -4.01 25.59
N LEU A 417 -7.44 -3.53 26.56
CA LEU A 417 -7.22 -4.23 27.83
C LEU A 417 -8.51 -4.37 28.65
N LYS A 418 -9.36 -3.34 28.68
CA LYS A 418 -10.67 -3.42 29.35
C LYS A 418 -11.58 -4.47 28.69
N THR A 419 -11.51 -4.61 27.35
CA THR A 419 -12.28 -5.61 26.62
C THR A 419 -11.96 -7.04 27.06
N LEU A 420 -10.72 -7.33 27.48
CA LEU A 420 -10.32 -8.64 27.99
C LEU A 420 -10.82 -8.96 29.37
N ALA A 421 -11.07 -7.96 30.20
CA ALA A 421 -11.39 -8.15 31.63
C ALA A 421 -12.66 -8.98 31.83
N LEU A 422 -13.73 -8.64 31.09
CA LEU A 422 -15.04 -9.28 31.27
C LEU A 422 -15.06 -10.78 30.90
N PRO A 423 -14.58 -11.20 29.71
CA PRO A 423 -14.55 -12.62 29.33
C PRO A 423 -13.66 -13.50 30.21
N LEU A 424 -12.63 -12.89 30.83
CA LEU A 424 -11.71 -13.61 31.73
C LEU A 424 -12.14 -13.59 33.18
N TRP A 425 -13.28 -12.94 33.53
CA TRP A 425 -13.75 -12.76 34.91
C TRP A 425 -12.66 -12.16 35.79
N LEU A 426 -11.97 -11.14 35.30
CA LEU A 426 -10.92 -10.40 36.01
C LEU A 426 -11.32 -8.92 36.11
N ASP A 427 -10.85 -8.26 37.12
CA ASP A 427 -10.98 -6.81 37.21
C ASP A 427 -9.96 -6.10 36.33
N ASN A 428 -10.28 -4.88 35.94
CA ASN A 428 -9.43 -4.10 35.04
C ASN A 428 -8.00 -3.92 35.61
N SER A 429 -7.86 -3.71 36.90
CA SER A 429 -6.55 -3.48 37.54
C SER A 429 -5.64 -4.71 37.43
N SER A 430 -6.20 -5.89 37.51
CA SER A 430 -5.51 -7.17 37.32
C SER A 430 -5.02 -7.34 35.88
N ILE A 431 -5.87 -7.06 34.88
CA ILE A 431 -5.48 -7.12 33.45
C ILE A 431 -4.34 -6.14 33.16
N PHE A 432 -4.44 -4.89 33.60
CA PHE A 432 -3.38 -3.89 33.42
C PHE A 432 -2.05 -4.30 34.09
N ARG A 433 -2.12 -4.92 35.25
CA ARG A 433 -0.95 -5.45 35.96
C ARG A 433 -0.31 -6.60 35.14
N TYR A 434 -1.09 -7.61 34.72
CA TYR A 434 -0.60 -8.73 33.92
C TYR A 434 0.00 -8.27 32.58
N PHE A 435 -0.63 -7.30 31.93
CA PHE A 435 -0.10 -6.74 30.71
C PHE A 435 1.23 -6.01 30.94
N ARG A 436 1.34 -5.21 32.00
CA ARG A 436 2.60 -4.53 32.37
C ARG A 436 3.71 -5.55 32.68
N ASP A 437 3.39 -6.63 33.38
CA ASP A 437 4.34 -7.70 33.66
C ASP A 437 4.75 -8.47 32.39
N TYR A 438 3.81 -8.67 31.46
CA TYR A 438 4.08 -9.24 30.14
C TYR A 438 5.09 -8.39 29.35
N VAL A 439 4.85 -7.09 29.27
CA VAL A 439 5.74 -6.15 28.57
C VAL A 439 7.14 -6.14 29.22
N LYS A 440 7.22 -6.10 30.54
CA LYS A 440 8.51 -6.13 31.27
C LYS A 440 9.30 -7.43 31.06
N LYS A 441 8.62 -8.59 31.04
CA LYS A 441 9.24 -9.90 30.86
C LYS A 441 9.65 -10.17 29.41
N GLY A 442 8.92 -9.62 28.46
CA GLY A 442 9.07 -9.91 27.04
C GLY A 442 10.17 -9.13 26.33
N GLN A 443 10.84 -8.16 26.98
CA GLN A 443 11.71 -7.18 26.30
C GLN A 443 11.03 -6.55 25.04
N ILE A 444 9.72 -6.52 25.02
CA ILE A 444 8.97 -5.73 24.04
C ILE A 444 9.15 -4.30 24.50
N GLU A 445 9.99 -3.53 23.82
CA GLU A 445 9.89 -2.10 23.83
C GLU A 445 8.47 -1.79 23.35
N LEU A 446 7.57 -1.43 24.27
CA LEU A 446 6.41 -0.67 23.88
C LEU A 446 7.00 0.51 23.13
N VAL A 447 6.66 0.66 21.87
CA VAL A 447 6.92 1.92 21.15
C VAL A 447 6.08 2.95 21.91
N ASP A 448 6.66 3.49 22.97
CA ASP A 448 6.13 4.63 23.67
C ASP A 448 6.32 5.85 22.77
N THR A 449 5.39 6.04 21.86
CA THR A 449 5.12 7.36 21.28
C THR A 449 4.41 8.26 22.30
N ALA A 450 4.22 7.78 23.53
CA ALA A 450 3.66 8.51 24.65
C ALA A 450 4.75 8.78 25.69
N SER A 451 5.73 9.60 25.38
CA SER A 451 6.17 10.58 26.37
C SER A 451 4.93 11.39 26.73
N THR A 452 4.54 11.35 27.99
CA THR A 452 3.46 12.09 28.67
C THR A 452 3.09 13.36 27.90
N PRO A 453 1.83 13.59 27.52
CA PRO A 453 1.45 14.90 27.02
C PRO A 453 1.52 15.85 28.21
N LEU A 454 2.63 16.53 28.34
CA LEU A 454 2.61 17.87 28.91
C LEU A 454 1.63 18.66 28.06
N PRO A 455 0.77 19.52 28.66
CA PRO A 455 -0.12 20.35 27.88
C PRO A 455 0.73 21.21 26.94
N THR A 456 0.90 20.73 25.72
CA THR A 456 1.46 21.48 24.63
C THR A 456 0.49 22.62 24.37
N GLN A 457 0.91 23.84 24.66
CA GLN A 457 0.37 24.95 23.88
C GLN A 457 0.78 24.65 22.45
N ASP A 458 -0.18 24.09 21.68
CA ASP A 458 -0.03 23.82 20.27
C ASP A 458 0.61 25.03 19.60
N LEU A 459 1.72 24.84 18.91
CA LEU A 459 2.04 25.72 17.79
C LEU A 459 0.76 25.87 17.00
N PRO A 460 0.33 27.11 16.67
CA PRO A 460 -0.80 27.26 15.79
C PRO A 460 -0.51 26.39 14.56
N LYS A 461 -1.32 25.36 14.33
CA LYS A 461 -1.21 24.31 13.30
C LYS A 461 -1.04 24.86 11.87
N GLY A 462 -0.51 26.04 11.69
CA GLY A 462 -0.35 26.76 10.46
C GLY A 462 1.02 27.38 10.24
N ASP A 463 1.81 27.71 11.26
CA ASP A 463 3.02 28.51 11.04
C ASP A 463 4.17 27.67 10.47
N ALA A 464 4.36 26.45 10.94
CA ALA A 464 5.32 25.50 10.37
C ALA A 464 4.91 25.07 8.94
N GLU A 465 3.64 24.75 8.74
CA GLU A 465 3.12 24.35 7.42
C GLU A 465 3.20 25.50 6.41
N LYS A 466 2.94 26.75 6.81
CA LYS A 466 3.12 27.93 5.98
C LYS A 466 4.59 28.13 5.58
N LEU A 467 5.52 28.01 6.54
CA LEU A 467 6.94 28.14 6.24
C LEU A 467 7.43 27.04 5.31
N LEU A 468 7.04 25.77 5.57
CA LEU A 468 7.43 24.63 4.74
C LEU A 468 6.82 24.69 3.34
N SER A 469 5.58 25.16 3.21
CA SER A 469 4.93 25.31 1.91
C SER A 469 5.69 26.31 1.02
N LEU A 470 6.22 27.38 1.58
CA LEU A 470 7.08 28.32 0.86
C LEU A 470 8.48 27.75 0.60
N ALA A 471 9.10 27.12 1.60
CA ALA A 471 10.45 26.55 1.46
C ALA A 471 10.51 25.44 0.40
N PHE A 472 9.42 24.68 0.20
CA PHE A 472 9.36 23.62 -0.80
C PHE A 472 9.08 24.12 -2.23
N THR A 473 8.68 25.38 -2.38
CA THR A 473 8.46 26.03 -3.69
C THR A 473 9.51 27.08 -4.04
N ASP A 474 10.32 27.48 -3.06
CA ASP A 474 11.31 28.54 -3.22
C ASP A 474 12.63 28.16 -2.53
N GLY A 475 13.67 27.90 -3.35
CA GLY A 475 14.97 27.49 -2.85
C GLY A 475 15.68 28.53 -1.97
N GLU A 476 15.44 29.83 -2.18
CA GLU A 476 15.99 30.87 -1.33
C GLU A 476 15.35 30.85 0.06
N VAL A 477 14.04 30.63 0.13
CA VAL A 477 13.31 30.44 1.39
C VAL A 477 13.81 29.20 2.12
N LEU A 478 14.00 28.08 1.38
CA LEU A 478 14.54 26.84 1.94
C LEU A 478 15.93 27.06 2.54
N GLN A 479 16.82 27.69 1.81
CA GLN A 479 18.19 27.99 2.27
C GLN A 479 18.17 28.92 3.47
N HIS A 480 17.33 29.96 3.46
CA HIS A 480 17.18 30.88 4.57
C HIS A 480 16.65 30.17 5.82
N MET A 481 15.61 29.39 5.67
CA MET A 481 15.04 28.56 6.75
C MET A 481 16.12 27.69 7.41
N MET A 482 16.87 26.94 6.61
CA MET A 482 17.90 26.03 7.10
C MET A 482 19.11 26.72 7.71
N SER A 483 19.30 28.02 7.45
CA SER A 483 20.36 28.80 8.08
C SER A 483 20.03 29.18 9.53
N TYR A 484 18.76 29.19 9.91
CA TYR A 484 18.29 29.67 11.22
C TYR A 484 17.55 28.63 12.05
N LEU A 485 16.96 27.59 11.42
CA LEU A 485 16.21 26.56 12.09
C LEU A 485 16.91 25.19 11.98
N PRO A 486 17.44 24.64 13.08
CA PRO A 486 17.83 23.25 13.14
C PRO A 486 16.63 22.34 12.94
N LEU A 487 16.85 21.11 12.47
CA LEU A 487 15.79 20.15 12.20
C LEU A 487 14.96 19.81 13.43
N GLU A 488 15.57 19.86 14.60
CA GLU A 488 14.93 19.60 15.89
C GLU A 488 13.84 20.62 16.25
N ASP A 489 13.85 21.79 15.64
CA ASP A 489 12.84 22.83 15.85
C ASP A 489 11.47 22.49 15.24
N PHE A 490 11.42 21.49 14.36
CA PHE A 490 10.17 20.97 13.82
C PHE A 490 9.65 19.84 14.70
N GLU A 491 8.46 20.00 15.28
CA GLU A 491 7.86 19.01 16.19
C GLU A 491 7.59 17.66 15.51
N LYS A 492 7.07 17.69 14.28
CA LYS A 492 6.74 16.47 13.56
C LYS A 492 8.00 15.86 12.96
N ILE A 493 8.34 14.65 13.39
CA ILE A 493 9.48 13.87 12.88
C ILE A 493 9.40 13.69 11.36
N GLU A 494 8.20 13.55 10.80
CA GLU A 494 7.94 13.45 9.37
C GLU A 494 8.48 14.66 8.59
N TYR A 495 8.29 15.87 9.11
CA TYR A 495 8.82 17.09 8.47
C TYR A 495 10.34 17.13 8.47
N ARG A 496 10.98 16.66 9.55
CA ARG A 496 12.45 16.63 9.66
C ARG A 496 13.06 15.79 8.53
N GLY A 497 12.55 14.58 8.32
CA GLY A 497 13.02 13.70 7.25
C GLY A 497 12.82 14.27 5.85
N ILE A 498 11.67 14.90 5.60
CA ILE A 498 11.37 15.55 4.31
C ILE A 498 12.31 16.72 4.07
N ILE A 499 12.47 17.61 5.07
CA ILE A 499 13.33 18.79 4.98
C ILE A 499 14.79 18.38 4.70
N GLU A 500 15.31 17.40 5.44
CA GLU A 500 16.69 16.91 5.28
C GLU A 500 16.95 16.39 3.87
N LYS A 501 16.06 15.59 3.34
CA LYS A 501 16.16 15.01 2.00
C LYS A 501 16.08 16.08 0.90
N ILE A 502 15.10 16.98 1.00
CA ILE A 502 14.92 18.08 0.03
C ILE A 502 16.09 19.03 0.07
N PHE A 503 16.59 19.39 1.27
CA PHE A 503 17.72 20.29 1.41
C PHE A 503 19.02 19.67 0.91
N THR A 504 19.22 18.37 1.12
CA THR A 504 20.37 17.64 0.58
C THR A 504 20.36 17.65 -0.93
N LEU A 505 19.19 17.39 -1.53
CA LEU A 505 19.00 17.43 -2.97
C LEU A 505 19.23 18.84 -3.53
N PHE A 506 18.66 19.85 -2.89
CA PHE A 506 18.85 21.26 -3.28
C PHE A 506 20.33 21.69 -3.25
N LYS A 507 21.10 21.24 -2.25
CA LYS A 507 22.55 21.49 -2.20
C LYS A 507 23.33 20.84 -3.35
N GLN A 508 22.87 19.69 -3.84
CA GLN A 508 23.51 18.98 -4.93
C GLN A 508 23.17 19.55 -6.29
N GLU A 509 21.91 19.95 -6.51
CA GLU A 509 21.38 20.33 -7.82
C GLU A 509 21.22 21.85 -8.01
N GLY A 510 21.24 22.62 -6.90
CA GLY A 510 21.05 24.08 -6.91
C GLY A 510 19.62 24.53 -7.22
N ARG A 511 18.69 23.61 -7.42
CA ARG A 511 17.27 23.88 -7.71
C ARG A 511 16.37 22.83 -7.08
N LEU A 512 15.09 23.18 -6.91
CA LEU A 512 14.05 22.26 -6.46
C LEU A 512 13.41 21.61 -7.72
N ASP A 513 13.80 20.39 -8.02
CA ASP A 513 13.24 19.59 -9.12
C ASP A 513 12.28 18.54 -8.54
N ASP A 514 11.02 18.61 -8.94
CA ASP A 514 9.97 17.71 -8.46
C ASP A 514 10.26 16.24 -8.78
N THR A 515 10.82 15.94 -9.96
CA THR A 515 11.16 14.57 -10.35
C THR A 515 12.25 13.99 -9.47
N ALA A 516 13.26 14.82 -9.14
CA ALA A 516 14.33 14.44 -8.23
C ALA A 516 13.80 14.32 -6.79
N ILE A 517 12.93 15.23 -6.33
CA ILE A 517 12.27 15.17 -5.02
C ILE A 517 11.43 13.90 -4.90
N GLN A 518 10.64 13.55 -5.93
CA GLN A 518 9.85 12.32 -5.93
C GLN A 518 10.72 11.06 -5.84
N SER A 519 11.96 11.11 -6.32
CA SER A 519 12.89 9.98 -6.27
C SER A 519 13.46 9.70 -4.88
N VAL A 520 13.58 10.72 -4.04
CA VAL A 520 14.20 10.63 -2.70
C VAL A 520 13.19 10.53 -1.56
N LEU A 521 11.94 10.94 -1.78
CA LEU A 521 10.87 10.85 -0.80
C LEU A 521 10.14 9.50 -0.90
N SER A 522 9.77 8.95 0.25
CA SER A 522 8.82 7.83 0.30
C SER A 522 7.42 8.28 -0.17
N PRO A 523 6.51 7.37 -0.55
CA PRO A 523 5.16 7.74 -0.97
C PRO A 523 4.40 8.61 0.03
N SER A 524 4.52 8.32 1.33
CA SER A 524 3.89 9.11 2.40
C SER A 524 4.53 10.49 2.56
N GLU A 525 5.86 10.58 2.49
CA GLU A 525 6.57 11.86 2.53
C GLU A 525 6.25 12.72 1.31
N TYR A 526 6.14 12.11 0.12
CA TYR A 526 5.77 12.84 -1.09
C TYR A 526 4.33 13.35 -1.06
N ASP A 527 3.42 12.65 -0.38
CA ASP A 527 2.05 13.12 -0.16
C ASP A 527 2.03 14.39 0.70
N ILE A 528 2.78 14.38 1.81
CA ILE A 528 2.94 15.56 2.68
C ILE A 528 3.58 16.73 1.91
N TYR A 529 4.64 16.46 1.16
CA TYR A 529 5.30 17.47 0.31
C TYR A 529 4.31 18.09 -0.69
N SER A 530 3.59 17.28 -1.46
CA SER A 530 2.65 17.74 -2.49
C SER A 530 1.53 18.59 -1.90
N ARG A 531 1.00 18.19 -0.74
CA ARG A 531 0.00 18.97 0.00
C ARG A 531 0.51 20.35 0.37
N LEU A 532 1.72 20.41 0.92
CA LEU A 532 2.33 21.67 1.33
C LEU A 532 2.61 22.57 0.13
N VAL A 533 3.10 22.02 -0.98
CA VAL A 533 3.32 22.76 -2.23
C VAL A 533 2.03 23.41 -2.75
N VAL A 534 0.92 22.67 -2.77
CA VAL A 534 -0.38 23.21 -3.23
C VAL A 534 -0.91 24.31 -2.29
N MET A 535 -0.63 24.21 -0.99
CA MET A 535 -1.05 25.20 0.02
C MET A 535 -0.20 26.46 0.04
N SER A 536 0.97 26.49 -0.63
CA SER A 536 1.86 27.62 -0.65
C SER A 536 1.18 28.86 -1.25
N ASP A 537 1.35 30.01 -0.62
CA ASP A 537 0.87 31.31 -1.09
C ASP A 537 1.98 32.36 -0.95
N ASP A 538 2.32 33.02 -2.04
CA ASP A 538 3.38 34.04 -2.08
C ASP A 538 3.13 35.24 -1.14
N GLU A 539 1.87 35.49 -0.74
CA GLU A 539 1.56 36.52 0.25
C GLU A 539 2.24 36.27 1.61
N TYR A 540 2.62 35.01 1.89
CA TYR A 540 3.34 34.66 3.13
C TYR A 540 4.83 34.89 3.05
N LYS A 541 5.46 35.19 1.89
CA LYS A 541 6.92 35.45 1.77
C LYS A 541 7.39 36.58 2.68
N VAL A 542 6.60 37.64 2.82
CA VAL A 542 6.89 38.75 3.73
C VAL A 542 6.92 38.32 5.21
N GLN A 543 6.23 37.20 5.53
CA GLN A 543 6.11 36.68 6.89
C GLN A 543 7.23 35.70 7.26
N VAL A 544 8.08 35.26 6.31
CA VAL A 544 9.12 34.25 6.53
C VAL A 544 10.01 34.50 7.73
N PRO A 545 10.60 35.74 7.94
CA PRO A 545 11.41 36.00 9.13
C PRO A 545 10.61 35.85 10.42
N GLY A 546 9.36 36.31 10.42
CA GLY A 546 8.46 36.19 11.57
C GLY A 546 8.08 34.73 11.88
N LEU A 547 7.86 33.92 10.85
CA LEU A 547 7.58 32.49 11.00
C LEU A 547 8.79 31.73 11.57
N ILE A 548 9.98 31.97 11.03
CA ILE A 548 11.25 31.42 11.54
C ILE A 548 11.42 31.76 13.02
N ARG A 549 11.26 33.03 13.37
CA ARG A 549 11.38 33.49 14.76
C ARG A 549 10.39 32.79 15.69
N LYS A 550 9.13 32.68 15.30
CA LYS A 550 8.10 32.01 16.10
C LYS A 550 8.42 30.55 16.34
N ILE A 551 8.79 29.82 15.30
CA ILE A 551 9.13 28.39 15.38
C ILE A 551 10.33 28.18 16.28
N ARG A 552 11.40 28.98 16.09
CA ARG A 552 12.61 28.92 16.92
C ARG A 552 12.33 29.20 18.38
N LEU A 553 11.61 30.29 18.69
CA LEU A 553 11.26 30.66 20.06
C LEU A 553 10.39 29.59 20.73
N HIS A 554 9.46 28.97 20.00
CA HIS A 554 8.63 27.90 20.55
C HIS A 554 9.50 26.69 20.90
N SER A 555 10.32 26.22 19.97
CA SER A 555 11.23 25.09 20.20
C SER A 555 12.17 25.32 21.39
N LEU A 556 12.80 26.49 21.46
CA LEU A 556 13.68 26.85 22.58
C LEU A 556 12.94 26.84 23.94
N ARG A 557 11.69 27.30 23.98
CA ARG A 557 10.87 27.25 25.21
C ARG A 557 10.54 25.84 25.63
N GLU A 558 10.21 24.96 24.71
CA GLU A 558 9.94 23.56 25.01
C GLU A 558 11.21 22.81 25.45
N GLN A 559 12.36 23.07 24.80
CA GLN A 559 13.65 22.53 25.24
C GLN A 559 14.01 23.03 26.65
N TYR A 560 13.83 24.31 26.96
CA TYR A 560 14.05 24.85 28.30
C TYR A 560 13.21 24.12 29.35
N LYS A 561 11.93 23.92 29.07
CA LYS A 561 11.00 23.24 29.94
C LYS A 561 11.39 21.77 30.16
N ALA A 562 11.79 21.06 29.11
CA ALA A 562 12.24 19.68 29.21
C ALA A 562 13.49 19.55 30.08
N HIS A 563 14.50 20.37 29.84
CA HIS A 563 15.74 20.37 30.63
C HIS A 563 15.51 20.81 32.08
N SER A 564 14.59 21.75 32.34
CA SER A 564 14.22 22.18 33.68
C SER A 564 13.57 21.07 34.49
N ILE A 565 12.64 20.32 33.88
CA ILE A 565 12.01 19.16 34.51
C ILE A 565 13.04 18.06 34.80
N MET A 566 13.94 17.78 33.84
CA MET A 566 15.01 16.81 33.99
C MET A 566 15.97 17.19 35.13
N ALA A 567 16.37 18.45 35.21
CA ALA A 567 17.21 18.96 36.29
C ALA A 567 16.55 18.78 37.66
N ASP A 568 15.26 19.06 37.79
CA ASP A 568 14.50 18.86 39.04
C ASP A 568 14.38 17.37 39.42
N GLN A 569 14.19 16.49 38.44
CA GLN A 569 14.12 15.03 38.68
C GLN A 569 15.49 14.49 39.16
N LEU A 570 16.57 14.84 38.48
CA LEU A 570 17.94 14.44 38.83
C LEU A 570 18.35 14.98 40.21
N LYS A 571 17.99 16.24 40.50
CA LYS A 571 18.23 16.83 41.83
C LYS A 571 17.52 16.08 42.95
N ARG A 572 16.26 15.67 42.73
CA ARG A 572 15.50 14.85 43.72
C ARG A 572 16.09 13.45 43.87
N ALA A 573 16.68 12.91 42.82
CA ALA A 573 17.37 11.61 42.83
C ALA A 573 18.79 11.68 43.44
N GLY A 574 19.30 12.87 43.77
CA GLY A 574 20.67 13.06 44.29
C GLY A 574 21.76 12.88 43.23
N ASP A 575 21.41 12.92 41.98
CA ASP A 575 22.33 12.73 40.86
C ASP A 575 23.02 14.07 40.50
N SER A 576 24.35 14.11 40.57
CA SER A 576 25.14 15.30 40.31
C SER A 576 25.02 15.83 38.87
N THR A 577 24.51 15.05 37.92
CA THR A 577 24.32 15.48 36.53
C THR A 577 23.26 16.56 36.38
N PHE A 578 22.44 16.84 37.43
CA PHE A 578 21.49 17.95 37.41
C PHE A 578 22.16 19.30 37.14
N ILE A 579 23.44 19.48 37.50
CA ILE A 579 24.21 20.71 37.26
C ILE A 579 24.39 20.94 35.76
N SER A 580 24.67 19.87 35.00
CA SER A 580 24.80 19.95 33.53
C SER A 580 23.47 20.36 32.88
N GLU A 581 22.34 19.84 33.38
CA GLU A 581 21.02 20.22 32.88
C GLU A 581 20.65 21.69 33.20
N LEU A 582 21.08 22.21 34.37
CA LEU A 582 20.92 23.62 34.71
C LEU A 582 21.76 24.53 33.79
N HIS A 583 22.98 24.12 33.41
CA HIS A 583 23.78 24.88 32.44
C HIS A 583 23.09 24.93 31.08
N LYS A 584 22.55 23.83 30.58
CA LYS A 584 21.76 23.82 29.34
C LYS A 584 20.53 24.74 29.44
N CYS A 585 19.82 24.74 30.56
CA CYS A 585 18.72 25.67 30.78
C CYS A 585 19.19 27.15 30.65
N GLN A 586 20.37 27.48 31.18
CA GLN A 586 20.90 28.81 31.14
C GLN A 586 21.32 29.23 29.72
N GLU A 587 21.93 28.32 28.96
CA GLU A 587 22.27 28.53 27.54
C GLU A 587 20.99 28.76 26.71
N ILE A 588 19.99 27.91 26.87
CA ILE A 588 18.70 28.04 26.15
C ILE A 588 18.01 29.34 26.52
N GLN A 589 18.07 29.77 27.78
CA GLN A 589 17.47 31.03 28.23
C GLN A 589 18.15 32.26 27.61
N ASN A 590 19.46 32.19 27.40
CA ASN A 590 20.19 33.24 26.67
C ASN A 590 19.76 33.30 25.19
N LEU A 591 19.63 32.15 24.54
CA LEU A 591 19.11 32.08 23.17
C LEU A 591 17.68 32.61 23.06
N ILE A 592 16.80 32.29 24.01
CA ILE A 592 15.44 32.85 24.04
C ILE A 592 15.48 34.38 24.13
N ARG A 593 16.36 34.94 24.97
CA ARG A 593 16.52 36.41 25.07
C ARG A 593 17.03 37.04 23.77
N GLU A 594 17.96 36.38 23.10
CA GLU A 594 18.52 36.85 21.82
C GLU A 594 17.45 36.86 20.73
N TRP A 595 16.71 35.79 20.59
CA TRP A 595 15.62 35.64 19.61
C TRP A 595 14.36 36.44 19.95
N SER A 596 14.23 36.96 21.17
CA SER A 596 13.11 37.81 21.60
C SER A 596 13.30 39.29 21.28
N LYS A 597 14.53 39.68 20.96
CA LYS A 597 14.85 41.05 20.48
C LYS A 597 14.48 41.19 19.01
#